data_4c9bf8869777aa9c7b093aa3e6a28f4a
#
_entry.id   4c9bf8869777aa9c7b093aa3e6a28f4a
#
_cell.length_a   1.000
_cell.length_b   1.000
_cell.length_c   1.000
_cell.angle_alpha   90.00
_cell.angle_beta   90.00
_cell.angle_gamma   90.00
#
_symmetry.space_group_name_H-M   'P 1'
#
loop_
_entity.id
_entity.type
_entity.pdbx_description
1 polymer ?
#
loop_
_entity_poly.entity_id
_entity_poly.type
_entity_poly.pdbx_seq_one_letter_code
_entity_poly.pdbx_strand_id
1 'polypeptide(L)'
;ITPFKQFFEKEFAKQQVAFKNNPSLLVEWVKKNIRINPDKKALQIAQTPIGVYRARLTDARSRKVFFVDVARSLGIEAQVDEVTKKTQYKNANGGEWIDVDFDNAKQEVAARGKLIMKYADNGAIDDPKYYSHFTLHRINPDGSTSLLEYPEEGCTWSNTFKNGVDLDEGDYALVSGTRLANGGVLAEMQMFHVEKGGT
;
A
#
# COMPACT_ATOMS: atom_id res chain seq x y z
N ILE A 1 2.51 -14.46 -19.60
CA ILE A 1 1.60 -13.44 -19.02
C ILE A 1 0.42 -13.31 -19.96
N THR A 2 -0.78 -13.60 -19.48
CA THR A 2 -2.00 -13.46 -20.29
C THR A 2 -2.26 -11.98 -20.53
N PRO A 3 -2.46 -11.51 -21.78
CA PRO A 3 -2.70 -10.10 -22.07
C PRO A 3 -4.10 -9.70 -21.59
N PHE A 4 -4.18 -9.19 -20.36
CA PHE A 4 -5.46 -8.80 -19.74
C PHE A 4 -5.93 -7.40 -20.19
N LYS A 5 -5.02 -6.52 -20.62
CA LYS A 5 -5.36 -5.13 -20.98
C LYS A 5 -6.43 -5.08 -22.08
N GLN A 6 -6.18 -5.70 -23.22
CA GLN A 6 -7.13 -5.71 -24.36
C GLN A 6 -8.46 -6.39 -23.98
N PHE A 7 -8.39 -7.40 -23.12
CA PHE A 7 -9.60 -8.03 -22.60
C PHE A 7 -10.49 -7.03 -21.85
N PHE A 8 -9.92 -6.27 -20.91
CA PHE A 8 -10.70 -5.30 -20.13
C PHE A 8 -11.10 -4.06 -20.93
N GLU A 9 -10.28 -3.59 -21.87
CA GLU A 9 -10.67 -2.54 -22.80
C GLU A 9 -11.94 -2.93 -23.58
N LYS A 10 -12.03 -4.17 -24.03
CA LYS A 10 -13.21 -4.70 -24.72
C LYS A 10 -14.40 -4.88 -23.80
N GLU A 11 -14.22 -5.52 -22.64
CA GLU A 11 -15.30 -5.82 -21.69
C GLU A 11 -15.94 -4.54 -21.13
N PHE A 12 -15.14 -3.50 -20.88
CA PHE A 12 -15.59 -2.24 -20.32
C PHE A 12 -15.71 -1.11 -21.36
N ALA A 13 -15.72 -1.41 -22.66
CA ALA A 13 -15.75 -0.40 -23.72
C ALA A 13 -16.87 0.63 -23.55
N LYS A 14 -18.07 0.21 -23.10
CA LYS A 14 -19.22 1.09 -22.87
C LYS A 14 -19.07 1.97 -21.63
N GLN A 15 -18.34 1.52 -20.62
CA GLN A 15 -18.14 2.19 -19.34
C GLN A 15 -16.81 2.95 -19.25
N GLN A 16 -15.88 2.73 -20.18
CA GLN A 16 -14.52 3.23 -20.12
C GLN A 16 -14.45 4.73 -19.89
N VAL A 17 -15.20 5.52 -20.65
CA VAL A 17 -15.23 6.98 -20.52
C VAL A 17 -15.76 7.41 -19.14
N ALA A 18 -16.82 6.76 -18.66
CA ALA A 18 -17.40 7.05 -17.36
C ALA A 18 -16.42 6.71 -16.22
N PHE A 19 -15.80 5.54 -16.27
CA PHE A 19 -14.81 5.12 -15.26
C PHE A 19 -13.57 6.01 -15.28
N LYS A 20 -13.09 6.42 -16.46
CA LYS A 20 -11.94 7.30 -16.57
C LYS A 20 -12.23 8.70 -16.00
N ASN A 21 -13.40 9.24 -16.25
CA ASN A 21 -13.80 10.55 -15.73
C ASN A 21 -14.11 10.51 -14.23
N ASN A 22 -14.64 9.39 -13.75
CA ASN A 22 -14.93 9.16 -12.33
C ASN A 22 -14.56 7.74 -11.90
N PRO A 23 -13.29 7.51 -11.47
CA PRO A 23 -12.83 6.19 -11.08
C PRO A 23 -13.58 5.55 -9.90
N SER A 24 -14.28 6.35 -9.08
CA SER A 24 -15.12 5.81 -8.01
C SER A 24 -16.20 4.86 -8.53
N LEU A 25 -16.68 5.08 -9.76
CA LEU A 25 -17.65 4.19 -10.40
C LEU A 25 -17.07 2.79 -10.65
N LEU A 26 -15.77 2.69 -10.92
CA LEU A 26 -15.10 1.40 -11.04
C LEU A 26 -14.98 0.72 -9.66
N VAL A 27 -14.69 1.48 -8.60
CA VAL A 27 -14.67 0.96 -7.23
C VAL A 27 -16.03 0.35 -6.87
N GLU A 28 -17.11 1.10 -7.12
CA GLU A 28 -18.49 0.63 -6.87
C GLU A 28 -18.82 -0.62 -7.72
N TRP A 29 -18.37 -0.62 -8.97
CA TRP A 29 -18.57 -1.80 -9.83
C TRP A 29 -17.86 -3.03 -9.26
N VAL A 30 -16.59 -2.88 -8.82
CA VAL A 30 -15.84 -3.99 -8.20
C VAL A 30 -16.50 -4.45 -6.92
N LYS A 31 -16.89 -3.53 -6.04
CA LYS A 31 -17.61 -3.82 -4.79
C LYS A 31 -18.88 -4.64 -5.05
N LYS A 32 -19.66 -4.26 -6.04
CA LYS A 32 -20.93 -4.91 -6.39
C LYS A 32 -20.75 -6.28 -7.04
N ASN A 33 -19.71 -6.44 -7.87
CA ASN A 33 -19.59 -7.58 -8.78
C ASN A 33 -18.53 -8.62 -8.37
N ILE A 34 -17.59 -8.25 -7.48
CA ILE A 34 -16.50 -9.15 -7.06
C ILE A 34 -16.61 -9.42 -5.57
N ARG A 35 -17.08 -10.61 -5.23
CA ARG A 35 -17.27 -11.03 -3.84
C ARG A 35 -15.99 -11.63 -3.27
N ILE A 36 -15.78 -11.44 -1.97
CA ILE A 36 -14.71 -12.14 -1.24
C ILE A 36 -15.23 -13.52 -0.84
N ASN A 37 -14.37 -14.53 -1.07
CA ASN A 37 -14.64 -15.88 -0.59
C ASN A 37 -14.51 -15.92 0.94
N PRO A 38 -15.56 -16.30 1.67
CA PRO A 38 -15.51 -16.41 3.13
C PRO A 38 -14.56 -17.52 3.61
N ASP A 39 -14.34 -18.55 2.79
CA ASP A 39 -13.38 -19.61 3.11
C ASP A 39 -11.95 -19.17 2.77
N LYS A 40 -11.25 -18.66 3.79
CA LYS A 40 -9.85 -18.19 3.67
C LYS A 40 -8.86 -19.31 3.27
N LYS A 41 -9.24 -20.58 3.41
CA LYS A 41 -8.37 -21.73 3.08
C LYS A 41 -8.52 -22.18 1.63
N ALA A 42 -9.66 -21.88 0.99
CA ALA A 42 -9.97 -22.37 -0.36
C ALA A 42 -9.16 -21.70 -1.47
N LEU A 43 -8.62 -20.49 -1.24
CA LEU A 43 -7.90 -19.71 -2.24
C LEU A 43 -6.50 -19.36 -1.74
N GLN A 44 -5.57 -20.31 -1.87
CA GLN A 44 -4.15 -20.10 -1.54
C GLN A 44 -3.32 -19.65 -2.76
N ILE A 45 -3.90 -19.68 -3.96
CA ILE A 45 -3.22 -19.32 -5.21
C ILE A 45 -3.75 -17.99 -5.71
N ALA A 46 -2.85 -17.04 -6.01
CA ALA A 46 -3.22 -15.76 -6.60
C ALA A 46 -3.97 -15.96 -7.92
N GLN A 47 -5.14 -15.37 -8.02
CA GLN A 47 -5.96 -15.45 -9.22
C GLN A 47 -5.52 -14.42 -10.26
N THR A 48 -5.56 -14.80 -11.54
CA THR A 48 -5.35 -13.84 -12.62
C THR A 48 -6.51 -12.82 -12.70
N PRO A 49 -6.30 -11.59 -13.17
CA PRO A 49 -7.37 -10.59 -13.29
C PRO A 49 -8.55 -11.07 -14.11
N ILE A 50 -8.30 -11.79 -15.22
CA ILE A 50 -9.38 -12.40 -16.04
C ILE A 50 -10.09 -13.50 -15.27
N GLY A 51 -9.36 -14.28 -14.47
CA GLY A 51 -9.95 -15.32 -13.60
C GLY A 51 -10.90 -14.71 -12.58
N VAL A 52 -10.49 -13.63 -11.89
CA VAL A 52 -11.36 -12.90 -10.96
C VAL A 52 -12.60 -12.34 -11.66
N TYR A 53 -12.43 -11.74 -12.84
CA TYR A 53 -13.56 -11.21 -13.61
C TYR A 53 -14.59 -12.29 -13.94
N ARG A 54 -14.15 -13.46 -14.36
CA ARG A 54 -15.04 -14.58 -14.74
C ARG A 54 -15.70 -15.26 -13.53
N ALA A 55 -14.91 -15.49 -12.48
CA ALA A 55 -15.38 -16.18 -11.28
C ALA A 55 -16.29 -15.31 -10.40
N ARG A 56 -16.12 -13.98 -10.41
CA ARG A 56 -16.83 -13.04 -9.52
C ARG A 56 -16.64 -13.35 -8.03
N LEU A 57 -15.65 -14.17 -7.70
CA LEU A 57 -15.31 -14.62 -6.36
C LEU A 57 -13.78 -14.71 -6.25
N THR A 58 -13.21 -14.14 -5.19
CA THR A 58 -11.76 -14.04 -5.05
C THR A 58 -11.34 -13.84 -3.58
N ASP A 59 -10.06 -13.85 -3.31
CA ASP A 59 -9.47 -13.37 -2.05
C ASP A 59 -9.26 -11.84 -2.05
N ALA A 60 -8.99 -11.27 -0.87
CA ALA A 60 -8.83 -9.83 -0.72
C ALA A 60 -7.64 -9.27 -1.51
N ARG A 61 -6.51 -10.00 -1.60
CA ARG A 61 -5.33 -9.58 -2.35
C ARG A 61 -5.61 -9.57 -3.85
N SER A 62 -6.18 -10.65 -4.37
CA SER A 62 -6.52 -10.76 -5.79
C SER A 62 -7.57 -9.73 -6.21
N ARG A 63 -8.51 -9.31 -5.32
CA ARG A 63 -9.45 -8.21 -5.58
C ARG A 63 -8.72 -6.88 -5.76
N LYS A 64 -7.72 -6.58 -4.93
CA LYS A 64 -6.90 -5.35 -5.05
C LYS A 64 -6.15 -5.32 -6.39
N VAL A 65 -5.47 -6.42 -6.73
CA VAL A 65 -4.74 -6.54 -8.00
C VAL A 65 -5.68 -6.42 -9.18
N PHE A 66 -6.82 -7.10 -9.14
CA PHE A 66 -7.86 -7.00 -10.17
C PHE A 66 -8.30 -5.56 -10.42
N PHE A 67 -8.61 -4.80 -9.36
CA PHE A 67 -8.99 -3.39 -9.49
C PHE A 67 -7.89 -2.58 -10.19
N VAL A 68 -6.64 -2.71 -9.74
CA VAL A 68 -5.51 -1.96 -10.31
C VAL A 68 -5.31 -2.30 -11.79
N ASP A 69 -5.38 -3.59 -12.14
CA ASP A 69 -5.18 -4.04 -13.52
C ASP A 69 -6.31 -3.58 -14.45
N VAL A 70 -7.56 -3.61 -13.98
CA VAL A 70 -8.69 -3.04 -14.73
C VAL A 70 -8.53 -1.53 -14.89
N ALA A 71 -8.25 -0.80 -13.79
CA ALA A 71 -8.07 0.65 -13.82
C ALA A 71 -6.99 1.06 -14.81
N ARG A 72 -5.80 0.44 -14.74
CA ARG A 72 -4.69 0.69 -15.66
C ARG A 72 -5.03 0.34 -17.11
N SER A 73 -5.78 -0.73 -17.34
CA SER A 73 -6.24 -1.10 -18.68
C SER A 73 -7.15 -0.03 -19.29
N LEU A 74 -7.92 0.67 -18.47
CA LEU A 74 -8.82 1.74 -18.91
C LEU A 74 -8.17 3.13 -18.91
N GLY A 75 -6.86 3.21 -18.62
CA GLY A 75 -6.10 4.46 -18.61
C GLY A 75 -6.32 5.31 -17.34
N ILE A 76 -6.62 4.67 -16.22
CA ILE A 76 -6.71 5.27 -14.90
C ILE A 76 -5.42 4.95 -14.14
N GLU A 77 -4.75 5.95 -13.57
CA GLU A 77 -3.62 5.73 -12.67
C GLU A 77 -4.10 5.05 -11.40
N ALA A 78 -3.59 3.86 -11.13
CA ALA A 78 -3.93 3.09 -9.95
C ALA A 78 -2.74 2.25 -9.49
N GLN A 79 -2.68 1.95 -8.19
CA GLN A 79 -1.61 1.14 -7.60
C GLN A 79 -2.09 0.41 -6.35
N VAL A 80 -1.33 -0.59 -5.96
CA VAL A 80 -1.23 -1.01 -4.57
C VAL A 80 0.03 -0.35 -4.04
N ASP A 81 -0.12 0.53 -3.07
CA ASP A 81 1.00 1.23 -2.45
C ASP A 81 1.96 0.22 -1.81
N GLU A 82 3.25 0.34 -2.10
CA GLU A 82 4.24 -0.65 -1.66
C GLU A 82 4.48 -0.61 -0.16
N VAL A 83 4.34 0.54 0.46
CA VAL A 83 4.59 0.73 1.90
C VAL A 83 3.38 0.38 2.74
N THR A 84 2.22 0.96 2.40
CA THR A 84 0.98 0.81 3.19
C THR A 84 0.11 -0.36 2.77
N LYS A 85 0.39 -0.98 1.61
CA LYS A 85 -0.44 -2.02 0.96
C LYS A 85 -1.88 -1.60 0.67
N LYS A 86 -2.15 -0.29 0.68
CA LYS A 86 -3.43 0.27 0.29
C LYS A 86 -3.60 0.25 -1.21
N THR A 87 -4.82 0.03 -1.67
CA THR A 87 -5.19 0.20 -3.07
C THR A 87 -5.53 1.66 -3.29
N GLN A 88 -5.01 2.25 -4.36
CA GLN A 88 -5.17 3.68 -4.63
C GLN A 88 -5.40 3.94 -6.11
N TYR A 89 -6.08 5.05 -6.41
CA TYR A 89 -6.19 5.59 -7.76
C TYR A 89 -6.06 7.11 -7.76
N LYS A 90 -5.87 7.72 -8.95
CA LYS A 90 -5.97 9.17 -9.15
C LYS A 90 -7.18 9.53 -10.00
N ASN A 91 -7.75 10.70 -9.75
CA ASN A 91 -8.80 11.26 -10.61
C ASN A 91 -8.24 11.65 -11.99
N ALA A 92 -9.12 11.85 -12.97
CA ALA A 92 -8.78 12.16 -14.36
C ALA A 92 -7.86 13.37 -14.54
N ASN A 93 -7.90 14.32 -13.62
CA ASN A 93 -7.07 15.56 -13.66
C ASN A 93 -5.74 15.39 -12.91
N GLY A 94 -5.36 14.18 -12.52
CA GLY A 94 -4.22 13.92 -11.64
C GLY A 94 -4.52 14.33 -10.19
N GLY A 95 -3.47 14.64 -9.43
CA GLY A 95 -3.60 15.05 -8.03
C GLY A 95 -3.16 13.97 -7.05
N GLU A 96 -3.70 14.05 -5.84
CA GLU A 96 -3.37 13.13 -4.76
C GLU A 96 -3.93 11.72 -4.99
N TRP A 97 -3.27 10.74 -4.38
CA TRP A 97 -3.75 9.37 -4.36
C TRP A 97 -4.98 9.25 -3.45
N ILE A 98 -6.03 8.62 -3.96
CA ILE A 98 -7.27 8.34 -3.24
C ILE A 98 -7.28 6.88 -2.82
N ASP A 99 -7.43 6.64 -1.54
CA ASP A 99 -7.51 5.28 -0.98
C ASP A 99 -8.82 4.61 -1.39
N VAL A 100 -8.73 3.34 -1.76
CA VAL A 100 -9.88 2.50 -2.12
C VAL A 100 -10.20 1.58 -0.95
N ASP A 101 -11.39 1.74 -0.40
CA ASP A 101 -11.97 0.79 0.54
C ASP A 101 -13.18 0.11 -0.11
N PHE A 102 -13.05 -1.18 -0.41
CA PHE A 102 -14.13 -1.95 -1.01
C PHE A 102 -15.22 -2.34 -0.02
N ASP A 103 -14.99 -2.24 1.27
CA ASP A 103 -15.88 -2.69 2.32
C ASP A 103 -16.70 -1.53 2.91
N ASN A 104 -16.13 -0.30 2.89
CA ASN A 104 -16.79 0.93 3.32
C ASN A 104 -17.15 1.83 2.13
N ALA A 105 -18.23 2.61 2.28
CA ALA A 105 -18.72 3.47 1.20
C ALA A 105 -17.95 4.79 1.03
N LYS A 106 -17.04 5.12 1.95
CA LYS A 106 -16.27 6.37 1.91
C LYS A 106 -14.91 6.16 1.25
N GLN A 107 -14.69 6.90 0.18
CA GLN A 107 -13.38 7.09 -0.41
C GLN A 107 -12.84 8.40 0.17
N GLU A 108 -11.80 8.30 0.98
CA GLU A 108 -11.19 9.46 1.61
C GLU A 108 -9.80 9.66 1.00
N VAL A 109 -9.45 10.94 0.76
CA VAL A 109 -8.06 11.31 0.51
C VAL A 109 -7.27 10.91 1.75
N ALA A 110 -6.21 10.15 1.55
CA ALA A 110 -5.37 9.72 2.66
C ALA A 110 -4.87 10.95 3.42
N ALA A 111 -5.21 11.04 4.70
CA ALA A 111 -4.60 12.01 5.59
C ALA A 111 -3.14 11.61 5.78
N ARG A 112 -2.20 12.44 5.31
CA ARG A 112 -0.76 12.17 5.34
C ARG A 112 -0.01 13.26 6.05
N GLY A 113 1.04 12.88 6.73
CA GLY A 113 2.08 13.74 7.26
C GLY A 113 3.45 13.28 6.77
N LYS A 114 4.49 13.99 7.15
CA LYS A 114 5.86 13.71 6.76
C LYS A 114 6.71 13.29 7.96
N LEU A 115 7.36 12.15 7.86
CA LEU A 115 8.36 11.71 8.83
C LEU A 115 9.76 12.10 8.33
N ILE A 116 10.48 12.94 9.08
CA ILE A 116 11.91 13.23 8.88
C ILE A 116 12.70 12.56 10.00
N MET A 117 13.58 11.63 9.64
CA MET A 117 14.42 10.95 10.62
C MET A 117 15.76 11.66 10.76
N LYS A 118 16.16 11.94 12.01
CA LYS A 118 17.49 12.45 12.33
C LYS A 118 18.37 11.29 12.79
N TYR A 119 19.58 11.27 12.30
CA TYR A 119 20.60 10.31 12.73
C TYR A 119 21.86 11.08 13.14
N ALA A 120 22.34 10.80 14.32
CA ALA A 120 23.63 11.30 14.80
C ALA A 120 24.67 10.19 14.60
N ASP A 121 25.58 10.43 13.65
CA ASP A 121 26.70 9.52 13.41
C ASP A 121 27.58 9.44 14.66
N ASN A 122 27.78 8.22 15.13
CA ASN A 122 28.66 7.90 16.28
C ASN A 122 29.91 7.13 15.86
N GLY A 123 30.20 7.08 14.55
CA GLY A 123 31.35 6.38 13.97
C GLY A 123 31.19 4.85 13.89
N ALA A 124 30.03 4.32 14.28
CA ALA A 124 29.77 2.88 14.22
C ALA A 124 29.04 2.45 12.95
N ILE A 125 28.16 3.32 12.44
CA ILE A 125 27.33 3.06 11.23
C ILE A 125 27.26 4.38 10.47
N ASP A 126 27.82 4.44 9.26
CA ASP A 126 27.82 5.66 8.44
C ASP A 126 26.40 6.00 7.92
N ASP A 127 25.67 5.01 7.44
CA ASP A 127 24.33 5.19 6.87
C ASP A 127 23.42 4.02 7.27
N PRO A 128 22.56 4.19 8.29
CA PRO A 128 21.64 3.13 8.74
C PRO A 128 20.76 2.60 7.63
N LYS A 129 20.67 1.27 7.52
CA LYS A 129 19.87 0.55 6.51
C LYS A 129 18.58 0.04 7.11
N TYR A 130 17.49 0.21 6.37
CA TYR A 130 16.21 -0.37 6.72
C TYR A 130 16.34 -1.90 6.80
N TYR A 131 15.57 -2.55 7.62
CA TYR A 131 15.62 -3.97 8.00
C TYR A 131 16.88 -4.41 8.76
N SER A 132 18.05 -3.80 8.50
CA SER A 132 19.29 -4.19 9.14
C SER A 132 19.53 -3.47 10.46
N HIS A 133 19.26 -2.19 10.53
CA HIS A 133 19.54 -1.33 11.68
C HIS A 133 18.29 -0.75 12.30
N PHE A 134 17.23 -0.59 11.51
CA PHE A 134 15.93 -0.12 11.99
C PHE A 134 14.78 -0.59 11.11
N THR A 135 13.57 -0.54 11.68
CA THR A 135 12.30 -0.78 10.99
C THR A 135 11.23 0.19 11.49
N LEU A 136 10.25 0.47 10.65
CA LEU A 136 9.06 1.24 11.00
C LEU A 136 7.84 0.33 11.00
N HIS A 137 7.03 0.46 12.04
CA HIS A 137 5.80 -0.29 12.20
C HIS A 137 4.64 0.68 12.40
N ARG A 138 3.53 0.44 11.72
CA ARG A 138 2.27 1.10 12.04
C ARG A 138 1.61 0.37 13.21
N ILE A 139 1.08 1.11 14.18
CA ILE A 139 0.25 0.58 15.26
C ILE A 139 -1.19 0.66 14.80
N ASN A 140 -1.84 -0.49 14.69
CA ASN A 140 -3.23 -0.57 14.25
C ASN A 140 -4.19 -0.28 15.41
N PRO A 141 -5.45 0.11 15.16
CA PRO A 141 -6.43 0.40 16.22
C PRO A 141 -6.71 -0.76 17.16
N ASP A 142 -6.45 -2.00 16.75
CA ASP A 142 -6.58 -3.21 17.58
C ASP A 142 -5.33 -3.50 18.41
N GLY A 143 -4.32 -2.61 18.37
CA GLY A 143 -3.05 -2.77 19.08
C GLY A 143 -2.03 -3.68 18.38
N SER A 144 -2.39 -4.31 17.27
CA SER A 144 -1.42 -5.05 16.44
C SER A 144 -0.48 -4.10 15.70
N THR A 145 0.67 -4.60 15.27
CA THR A 145 1.62 -3.81 14.48
C THR A 145 1.76 -4.36 13.07
N SER A 146 1.91 -3.47 12.11
CA SER A 146 2.18 -3.79 10.71
C SER A 146 3.51 -3.18 10.30
N LEU A 147 4.46 -4.03 9.86
CA LEU A 147 5.73 -3.56 9.32
C LEU A 147 5.46 -2.75 8.04
N LEU A 148 6.08 -1.58 7.91
CA LEU A 148 6.11 -0.86 6.65
C LEU A 148 7.15 -1.51 5.74
N GLU A 149 6.74 -1.90 4.54
CA GLU A 149 7.61 -2.60 3.60
C GLU A 149 8.24 -1.61 2.62
N TYR A 150 9.52 -1.33 2.83
CA TYR A 150 10.36 -0.57 1.90
C TYR A 150 11.17 -1.52 1.01
N PRO A 151 11.69 -1.07 -0.14
CA PRO A 151 12.63 -1.87 -0.95
C PRO A 151 13.82 -2.34 -0.11
N GLU A 152 14.24 -3.60 -0.28
CA GLU A 152 15.40 -4.14 0.46
C GLU A 152 16.71 -3.46 0.02
N GLU A 153 16.81 -3.13 -1.27
CA GLU A 153 17.99 -2.47 -1.83
C GLU A 153 17.81 -0.95 -1.85
N GLY A 154 18.86 -0.22 -1.44
CA GLY A 154 18.92 1.23 -1.52
C GLY A 154 18.09 1.99 -0.49
N CYS A 155 17.37 1.31 0.38
CA CYS A 155 16.59 1.95 1.44
C CYS A 155 17.47 2.20 2.67
N THR A 156 18.09 3.37 2.71
CA THR A 156 18.93 3.83 3.81
C THR A 156 18.40 5.12 4.41
N TRP A 157 18.92 5.49 5.59
CA TRP A 157 18.58 6.76 6.21
C TRP A 157 18.84 7.94 5.26
N SER A 158 20.01 8.01 4.64
CA SER A 158 20.40 9.15 3.80
C SER A 158 19.57 9.24 2.52
N ASN A 159 19.25 8.10 1.90
CA ASN A 159 18.53 8.06 0.63
C ASN A 159 17.01 8.25 0.79
N THR A 160 16.44 7.75 1.90
CA THR A 160 14.98 7.64 2.02
C THR A 160 14.43 8.54 3.12
N PHE A 161 15.00 8.49 4.34
CA PHE A 161 14.33 9.06 5.51
C PHE A 161 14.86 10.45 5.92
N LYS A 162 16.06 10.81 5.52
CA LYS A 162 16.69 12.11 5.86
C LYS A 162 15.89 13.30 5.34
N ASN A 163 15.36 13.20 4.13
CA ASN A 163 14.61 14.28 3.48
C ASN A 163 13.09 14.17 3.69
N GLY A 164 12.68 13.13 4.41
CA GLY A 164 11.31 12.86 4.78
C GLY A 164 10.57 11.93 3.84
N VAL A 165 9.78 11.06 4.45
CA VAL A 165 8.85 10.13 3.77
C VAL A 165 7.43 10.48 4.17
N ASP A 166 6.50 10.33 3.24
CA ASP A 166 5.08 10.54 3.51
C ASP A 166 4.52 9.29 4.16
N LEU A 167 3.87 9.47 5.30
CA LEU A 167 3.15 8.42 6.02
C LEU A 167 1.69 8.82 6.19
N ASP A 168 0.81 7.83 6.29
CA ASP A 168 -0.58 8.09 6.67
C ASP A 168 -0.63 8.60 8.11
N GLU A 169 -1.62 9.43 8.42
CA GLU A 169 -1.94 9.83 9.80
C GLU A 169 -2.13 8.59 10.69
N GLY A 170 -1.52 8.58 11.87
CA GLY A 170 -1.64 7.47 12.81
C GLY A 170 -0.43 7.29 13.71
N ASP A 171 -0.47 6.23 14.50
CA ASP A 171 0.57 5.88 15.46
C ASP A 171 1.56 4.90 14.85
N TYR A 172 2.84 5.12 15.18
CA TYR A 172 3.94 4.35 14.64
C TYR A 172 4.96 4.02 15.73
N ALA A 173 5.74 2.96 15.47
CA ALA A 173 6.89 2.59 16.24
C ALA A 173 8.12 2.51 15.33
N LEU A 174 9.16 3.25 15.67
CA LEU A 174 10.52 3.05 15.15
C LEU A 174 11.21 2.04 16.05
N VAL A 175 11.64 0.93 15.48
CA VAL A 175 12.43 -0.07 16.18
C VAL A 175 13.84 -0.04 15.61
N SER A 176 14.83 0.23 16.45
CA SER A 176 16.25 0.15 16.09
C SER A 176 16.94 -0.90 16.95
N GLY A 177 18.03 -1.46 16.45
CA GLY A 177 18.73 -2.47 17.22
C GLY A 177 20.02 -2.93 16.61
N THR A 178 20.79 -3.63 17.42
CA THR A 178 22.03 -4.26 17.00
C THR A 178 22.13 -5.68 17.55
N ARG A 179 22.74 -6.55 16.75
CA ARG A 179 23.02 -7.92 17.17
C ARG A 179 24.39 -7.98 17.84
N LEU A 180 24.42 -8.55 19.03
CA LEU A 180 25.65 -8.77 19.78
C LEU A 180 26.37 -10.04 19.31
N ALA A 181 27.67 -10.14 19.58
CA ALA A 181 28.49 -11.31 19.24
C ALA A 181 28.01 -12.63 19.87
N ASN A 182 27.34 -12.55 21.02
CA ASN A 182 26.75 -13.70 21.70
C ASN A 182 25.39 -14.14 21.15
N GLY A 183 24.91 -13.50 20.05
CA GLY A 183 23.60 -13.77 19.44
C GLY A 183 22.43 -13.00 20.07
N GLY A 184 22.62 -12.28 21.17
CA GLY A 184 21.62 -11.41 21.76
C GLY A 184 21.32 -10.22 20.84
N VAL A 185 20.17 -9.60 21.02
CA VAL A 185 19.76 -8.37 20.29
C VAL A 185 19.48 -7.31 21.33
N LEU A 186 20.12 -6.14 21.19
CA LEU A 186 19.71 -4.93 21.88
C LEU A 186 18.76 -4.18 20.94
N ALA A 187 17.54 -3.94 21.41
CA ALA A 187 16.54 -3.21 20.65
C ALA A 187 16.02 -2.01 21.46
N GLU A 188 15.82 -0.91 20.77
CA GLU A 188 15.14 0.28 21.26
C GLU A 188 13.88 0.49 20.44
N MET A 189 12.81 0.93 21.09
CA MET A 189 11.55 1.26 20.46
C MET A 189 11.14 2.68 20.82
N GLN A 190 10.89 3.51 19.81
CA GLN A 190 10.37 4.84 19.96
C GLN A 190 9.01 4.94 19.28
N MET A 191 7.97 5.31 20.05
CA MET A 191 6.64 5.54 19.53
C MET A 191 6.45 7.01 19.17
N PHE A 192 5.74 7.27 18.07
CA PHE A 192 5.40 8.62 17.63
C PHE A 192 4.09 8.63 16.86
N HIS A 193 3.48 9.81 16.77
CA HIS A 193 2.25 10.04 16.01
C HIS A 193 2.56 10.89 14.78
N VAL A 194 1.97 10.53 13.64
CA VAL A 194 2.01 11.34 12.41
C VAL A 194 0.67 12.03 12.26
N GLU A 195 0.68 13.36 12.30
CA GLU A 195 -0.51 14.18 12.10
C GLU A 195 -0.69 14.53 10.62
N LYS A 196 -1.94 14.72 10.21
CA LYS A 196 -2.26 15.23 8.87
C LYS A 196 -1.58 16.57 8.61
N GLY A 197 -0.75 16.64 7.56
CA GLY A 197 0.00 17.84 7.19
C GLY A 197 1.13 18.21 8.15
N GLY A 198 1.36 17.39 9.20
CA GLY A 198 2.46 17.54 10.16
C GLY A 198 3.81 17.08 9.59
N THR A 199 4.89 17.49 10.28
CA THR A 199 6.27 17.03 10.01
C THR A 199 6.94 16.71 11.34
#